data_e8d117bc8572a73c4f755ce04804abb7
#
_entry.id   e8d117bc8572a73c4f755ce04804abb7
#
_cell.length_a   1.000
_cell.length_b   1.000
_cell.length_c   1.000
_cell.angle_alpha   90.00
_cell.angle_beta   90.00
_cell.angle_gamma   90.00
#
_symmetry.space_group_name_H-M   'P 1'
#
loop_
_entity.id
_entity.type
_entity.pdbx_description
1 polymer ?
#
loop_
_entity_poly.entity_id
_entity_poly.type
_entity_poly.pdbx_seq_one_letter_code
_entity_poly.pdbx_strand_id
1 'polypeptide(L)'
;MNAATVLPASAAARPGIDAPTVRRPALSAWQALERGIDRWTGAALNPLHHLGSMAFLCFWTLAASGIYLYAVIDTSAAGAHTSIERLAAWPWFYGGWLRSVHRYAADAFVVLMGLHVLREWLHGRFRAHHRFSWFTGVPLIVFAFVCAIGGFWLNWDELGQYSALATAEWLDALPGLTTPLARNFLSPDTVGDRLFSLFVFVHLGVALWMAFGLWFHIQRLPRARVVPPRPLSLGLLGMFVWLAAVAPVASGPAANLAQVPAALRLDWLLLFVHPMADTLSGGLAWLVVGGALALLLWLPFMPHRSAAAPAARVDPEHCSGCRRCVDDCPYAAIHMVAHPSGKTGHELAVVDADRCARCGICAGACPSATPFRSVADLQSGIDMPQLPVNTLRQQLRQRLLDAPAAQPIVVFRCVHAPMPASLRAADVVNVELLCAGQLPPAFVEYALRDGAAGVLIQACAPGHCAFRDGATVLHERLHGAREPHLRPAVPRERWAMVRADAPDGQALEPILERWRDPPAARTRAHTPTAHELPS
;
A
#
# COMPACT_ATOMS: atom_id res chain seq x y z
N MET A 1 -4.23 -28.77 -42.02
CA MET A 1 -5.31 -27.76 -42.11
C MET A 1 -6.14 -27.87 -40.85
N ASN A 2 -5.83 -27.12 -39.80
CA ASN A 2 -6.68 -26.98 -38.62
C ASN A 2 -6.87 -25.48 -38.39
N ALA A 3 -8.07 -25.00 -38.72
CA ALA A 3 -8.48 -23.64 -38.48
C ALA A 3 -8.57 -23.40 -36.96
N ALA A 4 -7.63 -22.65 -36.42
CA ALA A 4 -7.72 -22.13 -35.07
C ALA A 4 -8.83 -21.08 -35.03
N THR A 5 -9.94 -21.43 -34.42
CA THR A 5 -11.06 -20.53 -34.14
C THR A 5 -10.60 -19.37 -33.30
N VAL A 6 -10.41 -18.22 -33.91
CA VAL A 6 -10.14 -16.97 -33.21
C VAL A 6 -11.39 -16.58 -32.44
N LEU A 7 -11.39 -16.79 -31.13
CA LEU A 7 -12.45 -16.29 -30.28
C LEU A 7 -12.45 -14.76 -30.33
N PRO A 8 -13.62 -14.11 -30.44
CA PRO A 8 -13.69 -12.64 -30.49
C PRO A 8 -13.15 -12.02 -29.19
N ALA A 9 -12.37 -10.95 -29.33
CA ALA A 9 -11.70 -10.21 -28.28
C ALA A 9 -12.65 -9.47 -27.29
N SER A 10 -13.86 -9.98 -27.07
CA SER A 10 -14.91 -9.29 -26.30
C SER A 10 -15.17 -9.83 -24.90
N ALA A 11 -14.23 -10.53 -24.29
CA ALA A 11 -14.39 -10.94 -22.89
C ALA A 11 -13.07 -11.20 -22.15
N ALA A 12 -12.04 -10.40 -22.36
CA ALA A 12 -11.10 -10.20 -21.28
C ALA A 12 -11.93 -9.55 -20.16
N ALA A 13 -12.42 -10.38 -19.23
CA ALA A 13 -13.15 -9.90 -18.06
C ALA A 13 -12.29 -8.79 -17.48
N ARG A 14 -12.75 -7.54 -17.58
CA ARG A 14 -12.14 -6.44 -16.84
C ARG A 14 -11.91 -7.01 -15.46
N PRO A 15 -10.71 -6.94 -14.88
CA PRO A 15 -10.57 -7.14 -13.45
C PRO A 15 -11.27 -5.94 -12.80
N GLY A 16 -12.57 -5.84 -13.11
CA GLY A 16 -13.49 -4.93 -12.51
C GLY A 16 -13.50 -5.36 -11.06
N ILE A 17 -13.25 -4.44 -10.18
CA ILE A 17 -13.60 -4.51 -8.79
C ILE A 17 -15.08 -4.86 -8.77
N ASP A 18 -15.43 -6.16 -8.79
CA ASP A 18 -16.76 -6.66 -8.47
C ASP A 18 -16.95 -6.40 -6.97
N ALA A 19 -17.04 -5.13 -6.65
CA ALA A 19 -17.38 -4.68 -5.33
C ALA A 19 -18.87 -5.01 -5.14
N PRO A 20 -19.26 -5.64 -4.03
CA PRO A 20 -20.65 -5.71 -3.63
C PRO A 20 -21.27 -4.31 -3.72
N THR A 21 -22.55 -4.24 -4.00
CA THR A 21 -23.31 -2.99 -4.24
C THR A 21 -23.01 -1.88 -3.22
N VAL A 22 -22.76 -2.24 -1.96
CA VAL A 22 -22.41 -1.31 -0.87
C VAL A 22 -20.98 -0.77 -0.96
N ARG A 23 -20.01 -1.55 -1.42
CA ARG A 23 -18.59 -1.13 -1.46
C ARG A 23 -18.29 -0.13 -2.58
N ARG A 24 -19.02 -0.18 -3.70
CA ARG A 24 -18.79 0.72 -4.85
C ARG A 24 -18.99 2.20 -4.50
N PRO A 25 -20.13 2.63 -3.91
CA PRO A 25 -20.33 4.02 -3.55
C PRO A 25 -19.33 4.49 -2.47
N ALA A 26 -19.03 3.64 -1.47
CA ALA A 26 -18.04 3.97 -0.44
C ALA A 26 -16.62 4.15 -1.03
N LEU A 27 -16.23 3.29 -1.97
CA LEU A 27 -14.94 3.43 -2.69
C LEU A 27 -14.91 4.72 -3.52
N SER A 28 -16.00 5.06 -4.22
CA SER A 28 -16.06 6.29 -5.02
C SER A 28 -15.97 7.54 -4.15
N ALA A 29 -16.64 7.54 -2.98
CA ALA A 29 -16.53 8.61 -2.01
C ALA A 29 -15.12 8.74 -1.44
N TRP A 30 -14.48 7.63 -1.08
CA TRP A 30 -13.09 7.60 -0.62
C TRP A 30 -12.13 8.16 -1.67
N GLN A 31 -12.26 7.71 -2.92
CA GLN A 31 -11.44 8.22 -4.02
C GLN A 31 -11.69 9.70 -4.31
N ALA A 32 -12.92 10.19 -4.11
CA ALA A 32 -13.20 11.62 -4.22
C ALA A 32 -12.49 12.42 -3.12
N LEU A 33 -12.45 11.89 -1.88
CA LEU A 33 -11.69 12.47 -0.78
C LEU A 33 -10.18 12.48 -1.08
N GLU A 34 -9.61 11.34 -1.52
CA GLU A 34 -8.20 11.26 -1.93
C GLU A 34 -7.87 12.33 -3.00
N ARG A 35 -8.68 12.43 -4.06
CA ARG A 35 -8.48 13.46 -5.10
C ARG A 35 -8.63 14.90 -4.58
N GLY A 36 -9.54 15.12 -3.64
CA GLY A 36 -9.68 16.42 -2.96
C GLY A 36 -8.39 16.84 -2.28
N ILE A 37 -7.80 15.93 -1.50
CA ILE A 37 -6.53 16.17 -0.79
C ILE A 37 -5.36 16.29 -1.78
N ASP A 38 -5.32 15.45 -2.83
CA ASP A 38 -4.28 15.52 -3.88
C ASP A 38 -4.18 16.89 -4.55
N ARG A 39 -5.30 17.60 -4.71
CA ARG A 39 -5.30 18.96 -5.28
C ARG A 39 -4.60 19.98 -4.37
N TRP A 40 -4.61 19.75 -3.05
CA TRP A 40 -4.03 20.65 -2.06
C TRP A 40 -2.57 20.33 -1.75
N THR A 41 -2.26 19.04 -1.60
CA THR A 41 -0.94 18.58 -1.13
C THR A 41 -0.08 18.01 -2.25
N GLY A 42 -0.67 17.72 -3.40
CA GLY A 42 -0.10 16.83 -4.38
C GLY A 42 -0.20 15.35 -3.95
N ALA A 43 -0.34 14.45 -4.91
CA ALA A 43 -0.50 13.01 -4.64
C ALA A 43 0.68 12.38 -3.87
N ALA A 44 1.88 12.95 -3.98
CA ALA A 44 3.07 12.48 -3.25
C ALA A 44 3.03 12.77 -1.74
N LEU A 45 2.29 13.79 -1.31
CA LEU A 45 2.18 14.23 0.08
C LEU A 45 0.78 14.01 0.67
N ASN A 46 -0.12 13.35 -0.05
CA ASN A 46 -1.43 13.01 0.49
C ASN A 46 -1.30 11.97 1.62
N PRO A 47 -1.68 12.31 2.87
CA PRO A 47 -1.52 11.39 4.01
C PRO A 47 -2.33 10.10 3.85
N LEU A 48 -3.47 10.12 3.11
CA LEU A 48 -4.27 8.92 2.86
C LEU A 48 -3.53 7.86 2.03
N HIS A 49 -2.54 8.27 1.24
CA HIS A 49 -1.69 7.33 0.51
C HIS A 49 -0.58 6.71 1.37
N HIS A 50 -0.35 7.26 2.58
CA HIS A 50 0.76 6.90 3.47
C HIS A 50 0.31 6.36 4.84
N LEU A 51 -0.97 5.97 5.00
CA LEU A 51 -1.55 5.56 6.29
C LEU A 51 -0.72 4.50 7.02
N GLY A 52 -0.32 3.43 6.33
CA GLY A 52 0.48 2.36 6.93
C GLY A 52 1.88 2.82 7.35
N SER A 53 2.56 3.66 6.56
CA SER A 53 3.89 4.18 6.92
C SER A 53 3.82 5.24 8.02
N MET A 54 2.75 6.04 8.08
CA MET A 54 2.50 6.97 9.18
C MET A 54 2.21 6.22 10.49
N ALA A 55 1.39 5.16 10.45
CA ALA A 55 1.19 4.29 11.61
C ALA A 55 2.51 3.64 12.07
N PHE A 56 3.36 3.22 11.14
CA PHE A 56 4.68 2.69 11.46
C PHE A 56 5.59 3.73 12.13
N LEU A 57 5.54 5.00 11.68
CA LEU A 57 6.24 6.11 12.35
C LEU A 57 5.70 6.35 13.76
N CYS A 58 4.37 6.31 13.96
CA CYS A 58 3.76 6.40 15.30
C CYS A 58 4.24 5.28 16.21
N PHE A 59 4.30 4.03 15.71
CA PHE A 59 4.81 2.91 16.48
C PHE A 59 6.26 3.15 16.97
N TRP A 60 7.16 3.64 16.13
CA TRP A 60 8.52 3.94 16.55
C TRP A 60 8.61 5.15 17.49
N THR A 61 7.71 6.13 17.33
CA THR A 61 7.58 7.23 18.30
C THR A 61 7.12 6.70 19.66
N LEU A 62 6.16 5.79 19.68
CA LEU A 62 5.69 5.10 20.89
C LEU A 62 6.82 4.29 21.54
N ALA A 63 7.55 3.50 20.76
CA ALA A 63 8.66 2.70 21.28
C ALA A 63 9.76 3.58 21.89
N ALA A 64 10.19 4.63 21.20
CA ALA A 64 11.24 5.53 21.68
C ALA A 64 10.81 6.30 22.95
N SER A 65 9.62 6.90 22.93
CA SER A 65 9.08 7.61 24.09
C SER A 65 8.78 6.65 25.26
N GLY A 66 8.27 5.44 24.96
CA GLY A 66 7.96 4.42 25.96
C GLY A 66 9.20 3.88 26.68
N ILE A 67 10.31 3.67 25.98
CA ILE A 67 11.60 3.28 26.59
C ILE A 67 12.07 4.37 27.56
N TYR A 68 11.97 5.64 27.17
CA TYR A 68 12.34 6.73 28.06
C TYR A 68 11.43 6.80 29.29
N LEU A 69 10.09 6.71 29.08
CA LEU A 69 9.12 6.72 30.18
C LEU A 69 9.40 5.59 31.16
N TYR A 70 9.64 4.39 30.68
CA TYR A 70 9.98 3.24 31.53
C TYR A 70 11.24 3.45 32.36
N ALA A 71 12.23 4.18 31.82
CA ALA A 71 13.47 4.45 32.53
C ALA A 71 13.32 5.49 33.66
N VAL A 72 12.31 6.38 33.60
CA VAL A 72 12.17 7.50 34.54
C VAL A 72 10.96 7.42 35.47
N ILE A 73 9.97 6.55 35.14
CA ILE A 73 8.74 6.36 35.92
C ILE A 73 8.96 5.23 36.94
N ASP A 74 8.45 5.44 38.15
CA ASP A 74 8.38 4.38 39.15
C ASP A 74 7.26 3.38 38.75
N THR A 75 7.65 2.13 38.57
CA THR A 75 6.74 1.05 38.15
C THR A 75 6.18 0.26 39.36
N SER A 76 5.93 0.93 40.48
CA SER A 76 5.31 0.37 41.68
C SER A 76 3.87 0.85 41.82
N ALA A 77 3.04 0.09 42.55
CA ALA A 77 1.66 0.47 42.84
C ALA A 77 1.56 1.80 43.61
N ALA A 78 2.51 2.09 44.50
CA ALA A 78 2.53 3.31 45.31
C ALA A 78 3.14 4.52 44.58
N GLY A 79 4.12 4.28 43.69
CA GLY A 79 4.94 5.34 43.09
C GLY A 79 4.50 5.77 41.70
N ALA A 80 3.79 4.91 40.96
CA ALA A 80 3.48 5.13 39.54
C ALA A 80 2.80 6.47 39.25
N HIS A 81 1.65 6.74 39.86
CA HIS A 81 0.91 7.98 39.65
C HIS A 81 1.75 9.21 40.01
N THR A 82 2.39 9.19 41.19
CA THR A 82 3.22 10.32 41.67
C THR A 82 4.43 10.59 40.79
N SER A 83 5.08 9.55 40.29
CA SER A 83 6.25 9.69 39.40
C SER A 83 5.86 10.27 38.04
N ILE A 84 4.69 9.88 37.49
CA ILE A 84 4.14 10.40 36.25
C ILE A 84 3.76 11.88 36.37
N GLU A 85 3.10 12.28 37.46
CA GLU A 85 2.77 13.68 37.73
C GLU A 85 4.04 14.53 37.93
N ARG A 86 5.04 13.99 38.61
CA ARG A 86 6.35 14.64 38.75
C ARG A 86 7.04 14.85 37.41
N LEU A 87 7.00 13.82 36.52
CA LEU A 87 7.55 13.91 35.17
C LEU A 87 6.82 15.00 34.36
N ALA A 88 5.50 15.09 34.46
CA ALA A 88 4.69 16.09 33.76
C ALA A 88 5.08 17.53 34.16
N ALA A 89 5.56 17.73 35.39
CA ALA A 89 6.06 19.01 35.86
C ALA A 89 7.52 19.34 35.43
N TRP A 90 8.23 18.38 34.81
CA TRP A 90 9.60 18.60 34.33
C TRP A 90 9.64 19.53 33.11
N PRO A 91 10.77 20.27 32.92
CA PRO A 91 10.99 20.99 31.67
C PRO A 91 10.85 20.06 30.44
N TRP A 92 10.37 20.62 29.33
CA TRP A 92 10.12 19.87 28.11
C TRP A 92 11.34 19.06 27.61
N PHE A 93 12.56 19.64 27.73
CA PHE A 93 13.82 19.03 27.33
C PHE A 93 14.32 17.90 28.25
N TYR A 94 13.74 17.78 29.46
CA TYR A 94 13.94 16.65 30.37
C TYR A 94 12.82 15.61 30.32
N GLY A 95 11.91 15.71 29.35
CA GLY A 95 10.88 14.72 29.12
C GLY A 95 9.48 15.08 29.62
N GLY A 96 9.24 16.30 30.12
CA GLY A 96 7.90 16.71 30.57
C GLY A 96 6.80 16.58 29.50
N TRP A 97 7.15 16.67 28.20
CA TRP A 97 6.22 16.47 27.11
C TRP A 97 6.13 15.02 26.62
N LEU A 98 7.07 14.14 26.98
CA LEU A 98 7.16 12.81 26.39
C LEU A 98 5.97 11.93 26.72
N ARG A 99 5.36 12.07 27.90
CA ARG A 99 4.10 11.40 28.22
C ARG A 99 2.99 11.80 27.26
N SER A 100 2.83 13.09 27.00
CA SER A 100 1.82 13.61 26.06
C SER A 100 2.11 13.18 24.64
N VAL A 101 3.36 13.22 24.19
CA VAL A 101 3.78 12.71 22.87
C VAL A 101 3.45 11.23 22.74
N HIS A 102 3.76 10.40 23.76
CA HIS A 102 3.44 8.98 23.78
C HIS A 102 1.94 8.75 23.65
N ARG A 103 1.15 9.48 24.43
CA ARG A 103 -0.31 9.36 24.42
C ARG A 103 -0.92 9.77 23.07
N TYR A 104 -0.54 10.94 22.51
CA TYR A 104 -1.03 11.40 21.20
C TYR A 104 -0.57 10.51 20.04
N ALA A 105 0.64 9.95 20.14
CA ALA A 105 1.10 8.97 19.18
C ALA A 105 0.28 7.66 19.22
N ALA A 106 -0.23 7.25 20.41
CA ALA A 106 -1.12 6.10 20.54
C ALA A 106 -2.47 6.35 19.89
N ASP A 107 -3.08 7.53 20.11
CA ASP A 107 -4.32 7.92 19.45
C ASP A 107 -4.16 7.94 17.93
N ALA A 108 -3.11 8.59 17.43
CA ALA A 108 -2.83 8.67 16.01
C ALA A 108 -2.56 7.28 15.41
N PHE A 109 -1.85 6.39 16.13
CA PHE A 109 -1.58 5.02 15.68
C PHE A 109 -2.88 4.25 15.45
N VAL A 110 -3.81 4.27 16.40
CA VAL A 110 -5.09 3.55 16.30
C VAL A 110 -5.96 4.13 15.19
N VAL A 111 -6.05 5.46 15.07
CA VAL A 111 -6.81 6.12 14.00
C VAL A 111 -6.23 5.78 12.63
N LEU A 112 -4.92 5.92 12.45
CA LEU A 112 -4.24 5.61 11.18
C LEU A 112 -4.35 4.14 10.82
N MET A 113 -4.24 3.23 11.80
CA MET A 113 -4.45 1.80 11.61
C MET A 113 -5.88 1.51 11.15
N GLY A 114 -6.90 2.08 11.78
CA GLY A 114 -8.29 1.93 11.38
C GLY A 114 -8.56 2.43 9.97
N LEU A 115 -8.06 3.62 9.62
CA LEU A 115 -8.14 4.17 8.26
C LEU A 115 -7.37 3.32 7.24
N HIS A 116 -6.21 2.76 7.62
CA HIS A 116 -5.44 1.85 6.78
C HIS A 116 -6.24 0.58 6.45
N VAL A 117 -6.81 -0.08 7.44
CA VAL A 117 -7.66 -1.27 7.25
C VAL A 117 -8.87 -0.96 6.39
N LEU A 118 -9.55 0.17 6.65
CA LEU A 118 -10.69 0.64 5.86
C LEU A 118 -10.29 0.85 4.39
N ARG A 119 -9.19 1.55 4.14
CA ARG A 119 -8.68 1.79 2.79
C ARG A 119 -8.37 0.50 2.05
N GLU A 120 -7.65 -0.42 2.67
CA GLU A 120 -7.30 -1.71 2.06
C GLU A 120 -8.55 -2.55 1.77
N TRP A 121 -9.54 -2.52 2.66
CA TRP A 121 -10.84 -3.15 2.43
C TRP A 121 -11.60 -2.50 1.26
N LEU A 122 -11.70 -1.19 1.20
CA LEU A 122 -12.37 -0.45 0.12
C LEU A 122 -11.74 -0.75 -1.24
N HIS A 123 -10.42 -0.82 -1.33
CA HIS A 123 -9.69 -1.15 -2.54
C HIS A 123 -9.67 -2.67 -2.87
N GLY A 124 -10.24 -3.52 -2.01
CA GLY A 124 -10.27 -4.98 -2.19
C GLY A 124 -8.92 -5.66 -1.98
N ARG A 125 -7.98 -5.00 -1.33
CA ARG A 125 -6.62 -5.47 -1.06
C ARG A 125 -6.53 -6.41 0.15
N PHE A 126 -7.43 -7.37 0.20
CA PHE A 126 -7.47 -8.45 1.21
C PHE A 126 -7.53 -9.84 0.55
N ARG A 127 -7.43 -9.90 -0.80
CA ARG A 127 -7.56 -11.13 -1.60
C ARG A 127 -6.27 -11.45 -2.35
N ALA A 128 -6.19 -12.67 -2.91
CA ALA A 128 -5.07 -13.13 -3.72
C ALA A 128 -3.72 -12.89 -3.03
N HIS A 129 -2.77 -12.28 -3.70
CA HIS A 129 -1.44 -11.97 -3.20
C HIS A 129 -1.41 -11.04 -1.98
N HIS A 130 -2.52 -10.35 -1.66
CA HIS A 130 -2.65 -9.51 -0.45
C HIS A 130 -3.11 -10.29 0.79
N ARG A 131 -3.54 -11.55 0.66
CA ARG A 131 -4.05 -12.35 1.80
C ARG A 131 -3.09 -12.40 2.97
N PHE A 132 -1.82 -12.60 2.71
CA PHE A 132 -0.81 -12.68 3.76
C PHE A 132 -0.75 -11.38 4.58
N SER A 133 -0.66 -10.23 3.91
CA SER A 133 -0.63 -8.94 4.61
C SER A 133 -1.93 -8.67 5.37
N TRP A 134 -3.07 -9.09 4.83
CA TRP A 134 -4.34 -8.97 5.53
C TRP A 134 -4.38 -9.83 6.81
N PHE A 135 -4.04 -11.12 6.72
CA PHE A 135 -4.04 -12.02 7.89
C PHE A 135 -3.05 -11.62 8.97
N THR A 136 -1.89 -11.13 8.58
CA THR A 136 -0.88 -10.66 9.55
C THR A 136 -1.25 -9.28 10.14
N GLY A 137 -2.10 -8.51 9.47
CA GLY A 137 -2.59 -7.22 9.94
C GLY A 137 -3.68 -7.32 11.02
N VAL A 138 -4.55 -8.34 10.94
CA VAL A 138 -5.65 -8.49 11.92
C VAL A 138 -5.16 -8.67 13.37
N PRO A 139 -4.17 -9.53 13.68
CA PRO A 139 -3.62 -9.61 15.04
C PRO A 139 -3.02 -8.30 15.55
N LEU A 140 -2.48 -7.46 14.67
CA LEU A 140 -1.92 -6.17 15.07
C LEU A 140 -2.99 -5.23 15.64
N ILE A 141 -4.24 -5.34 15.19
CA ILE A 141 -5.38 -4.59 15.77
C ILE A 141 -5.56 -4.98 17.23
N VAL A 142 -5.54 -6.29 17.52
CA VAL A 142 -5.67 -6.80 18.88
C VAL A 142 -4.51 -6.32 19.74
N PHE A 143 -3.27 -6.46 19.26
CA PHE A 143 -2.09 -6.00 20.00
C PHE A 143 -2.12 -4.50 20.28
N ALA A 144 -2.60 -3.69 19.33
CA ALA A 144 -2.72 -2.25 19.53
C ALA A 144 -3.66 -1.90 20.70
N PHE A 145 -4.85 -2.52 20.75
CA PHE A 145 -5.80 -2.26 21.82
C PHE A 145 -5.36 -2.85 23.16
N VAL A 146 -4.80 -4.07 23.19
CA VAL A 146 -4.27 -4.65 24.44
C VAL A 146 -3.13 -3.80 24.99
N CYS A 147 -2.22 -3.32 24.11
CA CYS A 147 -1.14 -2.42 24.52
C CYS A 147 -1.69 -1.08 25.04
N ALA A 148 -2.67 -0.48 24.34
CA ALA A 148 -3.27 0.78 24.75
C ALA A 148 -3.97 0.67 26.12
N ILE A 149 -4.81 -0.36 26.32
CA ILE A 149 -5.50 -0.65 27.58
C ILE A 149 -4.46 -0.82 28.71
N GLY A 150 -3.42 -1.65 28.47
CA GLY A 150 -2.34 -1.84 29.45
C GLY A 150 -1.59 -0.56 29.79
N GLY A 151 -1.48 0.40 28.86
CA GLY A 151 -0.89 1.71 29.11
C GLY A 151 -1.65 2.57 30.12
N PHE A 152 -2.98 2.47 30.14
CA PHE A 152 -3.79 3.15 31.16
C PHE A 152 -3.55 2.58 32.57
N TRP A 153 -3.35 1.27 32.69
CA TRP A 153 -3.04 0.66 33.99
C TRP A 153 -1.75 1.18 34.62
N LEU A 154 -0.75 1.51 33.78
CA LEU A 154 0.54 2.02 34.25
C LEU A 154 0.47 3.44 34.79
N ASN A 155 -0.56 4.22 34.42
CA ASN A 155 -0.78 5.55 34.98
C ASN A 155 -1.33 5.49 36.40
N TRP A 156 -2.07 4.46 36.73
CA TRP A 156 -2.69 4.15 38.01
C TRP A 156 -3.46 5.34 38.63
N ASP A 157 -4.23 6.02 37.79
CA ASP A 157 -5.24 6.99 38.20
C ASP A 157 -6.65 6.33 38.23
N GLU A 158 -7.69 7.09 38.53
CA GLU A 158 -9.09 6.57 38.54
C GLU A 158 -9.48 5.91 37.22
N LEU A 159 -9.03 6.44 36.07
CA LEU A 159 -9.30 5.85 34.77
C LEU A 159 -8.53 4.54 34.55
N GLY A 160 -7.30 4.48 34.99
CA GLY A 160 -6.48 3.26 34.99
C GLY A 160 -7.06 2.18 35.89
N GLN A 161 -7.53 2.55 37.09
CA GLN A 161 -8.27 1.68 38.01
C GLN A 161 -9.53 1.12 37.36
N TYR A 162 -10.39 1.99 36.81
CA TYR A 162 -11.60 1.56 36.09
C TYR A 162 -11.26 0.61 34.94
N SER A 163 -10.27 0.96 34.11
CA SER A 163 -9.86 0.13 32.99
C SER A 163 -9.37 -1.25 33.42
N ALA A 164 -8.60 -1.33 34.52
CA ALA A 164 -8.13 -2.61 35.05
C ALA A 164 -9.28 -3.48 35.57
N LEU A 165 -10.21 -2.91 36.33
CA LEU A 165 -11.39 -3.60 36.85
C LEU A 165 -12.31 -4.07 35.71
N ALA A 166 -12.66 -3.18 34.78
CA ALA A 166 -13.53 -3.50 33.65
C ALA A 166 -12.91 -4.57 32.73
N THR A 167 -11.59 -4.53 32.50
CA THR A 167 -10.88 -5.58 31.76
C THR A 167 -10.96 -6.92 32.50
N ALA A 168 -10.74 -6.91 33.81
CA ALA A 168 -10.82 -8.11 34.64
C ALA A 168 -12.22 -8.75 34.58
N GLU A 169 -13.27 -7.92 34.73
CA GLU A 169 -14.66 -8.37 34.63
C GLU A 169 -15.02 -8.88 33.24
N TRP A 170 -14.50 -8.24 32.21
CA TRP A 170 -14.70 -8.68 30.83
C TRP A 170 -13.99 -10.01 30.54
N LEU A 171 -12.78 -10.22 31.09
CA LEU A 171 -12.07 -11.51 31.01
C LEU A 171 -12.82 -12.62 31.75
N ASP A 172 -13.38 -12.32 32.96
CA ASP A 172 -14.17 -13.30 33.73
C ASP A 172 -15.45 -13.75 32.99
N ALA A 173 -15.92 -12.95 32.03
CA ALA A 173 -17.06 -13.31 31.18
C ALA A 173 -16.69 -14.24 30.00
N LEU A 174 -15.43 -14.65 29.85
CA LEU A 174 -15.03 -15.62 28.82
C LEU A 174 -15.63 -17.00 29.10
N PRO A 175 -16.22 -17.68 28.08
CA PRO A 175 -16.72 -19.03 28.23
C PRO A 175 -15.60 -19.99 28.65
N GLY A 176 -15.82 -20.77 29.70
CA GLY A 176 -14.87 -21.76 30.22
C GLY A 176 -14.03 -21.31 31.41
N LEU A 177 -14.06 -20.03 31.77
CA LEU A 177 -13.51 -19.56 33.04
C LEU A 177 -14.59 -19.77 34.14
N THR A 178 -14.34 -20.71 35.03
CA THR A 178 -15.32 -21.08 36.10
C THR A 178 -15.08 -20.35 37.40
N THR A 179 -13.93 -19.70 37.55
CA THR A 179 -13.56 -18.94 38.76
C THR A 179 -13.20 -17.51 38.37
N PRO A 180 -13.55 -16.50 39.13
CA PRO A 180 -13.27 -15.10 38.86
C PRO A 180 -11.77 -14.81 39.07
N LEU A 181 -10.92 -15.27 38.13
CA LEU A 181 -9.45 -15.17 38.21
C LEU A 181 -9.01 -13.71 38.27
N ALA A 182 -9.60 -12.89 37.43
CA ALA A 182 -9.16 -11.50 37.29
C ALA A 182 -9.57 -10.63 38.49
N ARG A 183 -10.78 -10.81 39.05
CA ARG A 183 -11.24 -10.09 40.25
C ARG A 183 -10.37 -10.37 41.47
N ASN A 184 -9.87 -11.58 41.64
CA ASN A 184 -9.03 -11.96 42.77
C ASN A 184 -7.68 -11.23 42.79
N PHE A 185 -7.27 -10.60 41.68
CA PHE A 185 -6.04 -9.83 41.59
C PHE A 185 -6.22 -8.31 41.82
N LEU A 186 -7.47 -7.83 41.88
CA LEU A 186 -7.79 -6.40 41.94
C LEU A 186 -8.57 -6.04 43.23
N SER A 187 -8.06 -6.47 44.37
CA SER A 187 -8.55 -6.05 45.68
C SER A 187 -7.52 -5.15 46.39
N PRO A 188 -7.91 -4.34 47.40
CA PRO A 188 -6.96 -3.53 48.15
C PRO A 188 -5.78 -4.28 48.74
N ASP A 189 -5.98 -5.57 49.06
CA ASP A 189 -4.95 -6.42 49.65
C ASP A 189 -4.04 -7.10 48.63
N THR A 190 -4.44 -7.15 47.36
CA THR A 190 -3.71 -7.85 46.30
C THR A 190 -2.99 -6.90 45.34
N VAL A 191 -3.40 -5.62 45.28
CA VAL A 191 -2.73 -4.62 44.44
C VAL A 191 -1.42 -4.22 45.07
N GLY A 192 -0.33 -4.71 44.50
CA GLY A 192 1.04 -4.43 44.92
C GLY A 192 1.99 -4.46 43.74
N ASP A 193 3.27 -4.35 44.01
CA ASP A 193 4.31 -4.27 42.98
C ASP A 193 4.38 -5.48 42.07
N ARG A 194 3.95 -6.65 42.59
CA ARG A 194 3.85 -7.87 41.77
C ARG A 194 2.80 -7.74 40.65
N LEU A 195 1.64 -7.16 40.96
CA LEU A 195 0.60 -6.90 39.96
C LEU A 195 1.06 -5.81 38.98
N PHE A 196 1.71 -4.77 39.51
CA PHE A 196 2.30 -3.73 38.66
C PHE A 196 3.34 -4.28 37.68
N SER A 197 4.21 -5.19 38.13
CA SER A 197 5.15 -5.90 37.28
C SER A 197 4.45 -6.68 36.16
N LEU A 198 3.28 -7.26 36.44
CA LEU A 198 2.45 -7.91 35.43
C LEU A 198 1.92 -6.89 34.41
N PHE A 199 1.45 -5.72 34.85
CA PHE A 199 0.97 -4.66 33.94
C PHE A 199 2.09 -4.17 33.01
N VAL A 200 3.29 -3.92 33.56
CA VAL A 200 4.48 -3.57 32.80
C VAL A 200 4.80 -4.67 31.79
N PHE A 201 4.80 -5.94 32.24
CA PHE A 201 5.08 -7.08 31.38
C PHE A 201 4.08 -7.20 30.23
N VAL A 202 2.80 -7.03 30.49
CA VAL A 202 1.76 -7.06 29.44
C VAL A 202 1.97 -5.92 28.45
N HIS A 203 2.13 -4.68 28.92
CA HIS A 203 2.28 -3.53 28.03
C HIS A 203 3.55 -3.62 27.18
N LEU A 204 4.71 -3.86 27.77
CA LEU A 204 5.98 -3.97 27.04
C LEU A 204 6.05 -5.26 26.21
N GLY A 205 5.59 -6.38 26.75
CA GLY A 205 5.58 -7.67 26.05
C GLY A 205 4.71 -7.63 24.79
N VAL A 206 3.51 -7.07 24.87
CA VAL A 206 2.63 -6.90 23.69
C VAL A 206 3.22 -5.90 22.71
N ALA A 207 3.89 -4.82 23.16
CA ALA A 207 4.60 -3.90 22.26
C ALA A 207 5.73 -4.61 21.50
N LEU A 208 6.46 -5.51 22.12
CA LEU A 208 7.48 -6.35 21.47
C LEU A 208 6.86 -7.33 20.46
N TRP A 209 5.76 -7.98 20.83
CA TRP A 209 5.00 -8.82 19.89
C TRP A 209 4.46 -8.01 18.71
N MET A 210 4.03 -6.76 18.94
CA MET A 210 3.60 -5.86 17.87
C MET A 210 4.76 -5.49 16.96
N ALA A 211 5.97 -5.22 17.48
CA ALA A 211 7.18 -4.99 16.68
C ALA A 211 7.49 -6.19 15.76
N PHE A 212 7.46 -7.41 16.32
CA PHE A 212 7.64 -8.64 15.56
C PHE A 212 6.52 -8.83 14.53
N GLY A 213 5.27 -8.61 14.91
CA GLY A 213 4.12 -8.70 14.02
C GLY A 213 4.17 -7.69 12.87
N LEU A 214 4.62 -6.44 13.12
CA LEU A 214 4.84 -5.43 12.09
C LEU A 214 5.94 -5.86 11.11
N TRP A 215 7.07 -6.37 11.62
CA TRP A 215 8.11 -6.93 10.75
C TRP A 215 7.55 -8.07 9.89
N PHE A 216 6.80 -8.99 10.47
CA PHE A 216 6.18 -10.11 9.75
C PHE A 216 5.14 -9.63 8.73
N HIS A 217 4.37 -8.59 9.05
CA HIS A 217 3.37 -7.98 8.18
C HIS A 217 3.97 -7.39 6.90
N ILE A 218 5.14 -6.74 7.01
CA ILE A 218 5.78 -6.04 5.89
C ILE A 218 6.80 -6.88 5.12
N GLN A 219 7.31 -8.00 5.67
CA GLN A 219 8.44 -8.76 5.10
C GLN A 219 8.20 -9.27 3.67
N ARG A 220 6.96 -9.57 3.29
CA ARG A 220 6.61 -10.02 1.94
C ARG A 220 6.44 -8.89 0.93
N LEU A 221 6.66 -7.66 1.34
CA LEU A 221 6.59 -6.49 0.49
C LEU A 221 8.01 -5.98 0.21
N PRO A 222 8.74 -6.52 -0.78
CA PRO A 222 10.05 -5.98 -1.14
C PRO A 222 9.90 -4.51 -1.49
N ARG A 223 10.87 -3.70 -1.08
CA ARG A 223 10.84 -2.23 -1.23
C ARG A 223 9.61 -1.58 -0.58
N ALA A 224 9.15 -2.12 0.57
CA ALA A 224 8.08 -1.47 1.33
C ALA A 224 8.51 -0.05 1.72
N ARG A 225 7.68 0.93 1.39
CA ARG A 225 7.89 2.32 1.84
C ARG A 225 7.38 2.45 3.27
N VAL A 226 8.19 2.01 4.22
CA VAL A 226 7.82 1.97 5.65
C VAL A 226 7.92 3.33 6.33
N VAL A 227 8.69 4.25 5.77
CA VAL A 227 8.82 5.62 6.28
C VAL A 227 8.04 6.55 5.36
N PRO A 228 7.17 7.43 5.90
CA PRO A 228 6.47 8.41 5.08
C PRO A 228 7.42 9.47 4.52
N PRO A 229 7.03 10.24 3.50
CA PRO A 229 7.81 11.37 2.99
C PRO A 229 8.21 12.32 4.13
N ARG A 230 9.42 12.89 4.05
CA ARG A 230 9.95 13.78 5.08
C ARG A 230 8.99 14.87 5.57
N PRO A 231 8.26 15.61 4.68
CA PRO A 231 7.31 16.63 5.12
C PRO A 231 6.17 16.04 5.97
N LEU A 232 5.65 14.87 5.62
CA LEU A 232 4.61 14.21 6.41
C LEU A 232 5.14 13.70 7.75
N SER A 233 6.36 13.16 7.77
CA SER A 233 7.00 12.71 9.01
C SER A 233 7.22 13.88 9.97
N LEU A 234 7.78 14.99 9.48
CA LEU A 234 8.01 16.19 10.28
C LEU A 234 6.69 16.84 10.74
N GLY A 235 5.68 16.88 9.86
CA GLY A 235 4.35 17.39 10.20
C GLY A 235 3.68 16.58 11.30
N LEU A 236 3.74 15.25 11.24
CA LEU A 236 3.16 14.37 12.24
C LEU A 236 3.88 14.49 13.60
N LEU A 237 5.21 14.46 13.61
CA LEU A 237 5.99 14.63 14.82
C LEU A 237 5.82 16.03 15.41
N GLY A 238 5.84 17.08 14.58
CA GLY A 238 5.58 18.46 14.98
C GLY A 238 4.18 18.63 15.59
N MET A 239 3.17 17.95 15.04
CA MET A 239 1.82 17.91 15.60
C MET A 239 1.81 17.31 17.02
N PHE A 240 2.53 16.21 17.26
CA PHE A 240 2.60 15.61 18.59
C PHE A 240 3.25 16.57 19.60
N VAL A 241 4.36 17.22 19.21
CA VAL A 241 5.04 18.21 20.07
C VAL A 241 4.15 19.42 20.32
N TRP A 242 3.48 19.92 19.31
CA TRP A 242 2.54 21.04 19.43
C TRP A 242 1.37 20.70 20.37
N LEU A 243 0.73 19.53 20.19
CA LEU A 243 -0.34 19.08 21.08
C LEU A 243 0.15 18.88 22.50
N ALA A 244 1.35 18.34 22.70
CA ALA A 244 1.95 18.18 24.02
C ALA A 244 2.18 19.53 24.73
N ALA A 245 2.45 20.60 23.96
CA ALA A 245 2.66 21.94 24.50
C ALA A 245 1.35 22.69 24.82
N VAL A 246 0.34 22.59 23.92
CA VAL A 246 -0.90 23.39 24.06
C VAL A 246 -2.01 22.66 24.83
N ALA A 247 -1.98 21.34 24.85
CA ALA A 247 -2.95 20.48 25.53
C ALA A 247 -2.26 19.28 26.20
N PRO A 248 -1.39 19.53 27.20
CA PRO A 248 -0.69 18.43 27.87
C PRO A 248 -1.66 17.44 28.47
N VAL A 249 -1.32 16.15 28.36
CA VAL A 249 -2.13 15.07 28.94
C VAL A 249 -1.93 15.08 30.46
N ALA A 250 -3.03 15.19 31.19
CA ALA A 250 -3.06 15.16 32.65
C ALA A 250 -3.66 13.83 33.14
N SER A 251 -3.22 13.36 34.32
CA SER A 251 -3.86 12.26 35.03
C SER A 251 -5.13 12.72 35.74
N GLY A 252 -6.03 11.78 35.99
CA GLY A 252 -7.05 11.93 37.02
C GLY A 252 -6.45 11.81 38.43
N PRO A 253 -7.29 11.86 39.48
CA PRO A 253 -6.89 11.53 40.84
C PRO A 253 -6.24 10.13 40.92
N ALA A 254 -5.34 9.93 41.89
CA ALA A 254 -4.71 8.63 42.09
C ALA A 254 -5.76 7.54 42.36
N ALA A 255 -5.49 6.34 41.87
CA ALA A 255 -6.36 5.17 42.08
C ALA A 255 -6.63 4.93 43.58
N ASN A 256 -7.89 4.67 43.92
CA ASN A 256 -8.33 4.29 45.26
C ASN A 256 -9.39 3.19 45.19
N LEU A 257 -8.96 1.97 45.42
CA LEU A 257 -9.87 0.79 45.35
C LEU A 257 -10.97 0.76 46.39
N ALA A 258 -10.88 1.60 47.44
CA ALA A 258 -11.92 1.74 48.45
C ALA A 258 -13.09 2.66 48.00
N GLN A 259 -12.95 3.34 46.87
CA GLN A 259 -13.91 4.31 46.35
C GLN A 259 -14.25 4.01 44.89
N VAL A 260 -15.55 4.17 44.56
CA VAL A 260 -15.99 4.16 43.16
C VAL A 260 -16.06 5.61 42.71
N PRO A 261 -15.33 6.01 41.66
CA PRO A 261 -15.37 7.35 41.12
C PRO A 261 -16.80 7.76 40.74
N ALA A 262 -17.26 8.93 41.21
CA ALA A 262 -18.60 9.43 40.90
C ALA A 262 -18.80 9.85 39.44
N ALA A 263 -17.72 10.25 38.77
CA ALA A 263 -17.69 10.61 37.34
C ALA A 263 -16.32 10.35 36.77
N LEU A 264 -16.27 9.68 35.61
CA LEU A 264 -15.05 9.40 34.86
C LEU A 264 -15.10 10.05 33.48
N ARG A 265 -14.02 10.72 33.09
CA ARG A 265 -13.81 11.13 31.70
C ARG A 265 -13.25 9.95 30.91
N LEU A 266 -14.14 9.22 30.26
CA LEU A 266 -13.79 8.03 29.53
C LEU A 266 -13.05 8.37 28.24
N ASP A 267 -12.01 7.58 27.92
CA ASP A 267 -11.36 7.57 26.63
C ASP A 267 -12.16 6.70 25.64
N TRP A 268 -12.97 7.33 24.82
CA TRP A 268 -13.83 6.63 23.85
C TRP A 268 -13.07 6.00 22.67
N LEU A 269 -11.86 6.41 22.41
CA LEU A 269 -11.07 5.86 21.30
C LEU A 269 -10.37 4.55 21.70
N LEU A 270 -9.68 4.56 22.83
CA LEU A 270 -8.85 3.43 23.25
C LEU A 270 -9.55 2.47 24.23
N LEU A 271 -10.51 2.96 24.99
CA LEU A 271 -11.23 2.19 26.01
C LEU A 271 -12.71 1.91 25.66
N PHE A 272 -13.12 2.08 24.39
CA PHE A 272 -14.53 1.91 23.97
C PHE A 272 -15.12 0.54 24.32
N VAL A 273 -14.28 -0.48 24.44
CA VAL A 273 -14.69 -1.86 24.74
C VAL A 273 -15.26 -2.00 26.17
N HIS A 274 -14.78 -1.18 27.13
CA HIS A 274 -15.24 -1.26 28.51
C HIS A 274 -16.70 -0.82 28.66
N PRO A 275 -17.13 0.41 28.26
CA PRO A 275 -18.53 0.77 28.33
C PRO A 275 -19.41 -0.09 27.42
N MET A 276 -18.88 -0.66 26.35
CA MET A 276 -19.61 -1.64 25.55
C MET A 276 -19.87 -2.92 26.36
N ALA A 277 -18.89 -3.41 27.11
CA ALA A 277 -19.06 -4.58 27.97
C ALA A 277 -20.03 -4.31 29.12
N ASP A 278 -20.01 -3.10 29.71
CA ASP A 278 -20.92 -2.68 30.77
C ASP A 278 -22.39 -2.58 30.28
N THR A 279 -22.59 -2.08 29.05
CA THR A 279 -23.93 -1.89 28.48
C THR A 279 -24.54 -3.15 27.87
N LEU A 280 -23.72 -4.00 27.22
CA LEU A 280 -24.21 -5.18 26.50
C LEU A 280 -24.13 -6.47 27.31
N SER A 281 -23.37 -6.55 28.34
CA SER A 281 -22.79 -7.69 29.05
C SER A 281 -21.43 -8.14 28.48
N GLY A 282 -20.57 -8.65 29.37
CA GLY A 282 -19.23 -9.10 28.98
C GLY A 282 -19.24 -10.21 27.91
N GLY A 283 -20.17 -11.17 28.01
CA GLY A 283 -20.30 -12.25 27.03
C GLY A 283 -20.73 -11.76 25.63
N LEU A 284 -21.69 -10.83 25.56
CA LEU A 284 -22.11 -10.23 24.29
C LEU A 284 -21.01 -9.33 23.70
N ALA A 285 -20.27 -8.61 24.53
CA ALA A 285 -19.11 -7.84 24.09
C ALA A 285 -18.02 -8.74 23.46
N TRP A 286 -17.74 -9.92 24.04
CA TRP A 286 -16.87 -10.92 23.44
C TRP A 286 -17.38 -11.42 22.09
N LEU A 287 -18.68 -11.65 21.98
CA LEU A 287 -19.30 -12.07 20.71
C LEU A 287 -19.17 -11.00 19.64
N VAL A 288 -19.36 -9.73 19.98
CA VAL A 288 -19.23 -8.60 19.04
C VAL A 288 -17.76 -8.44 18.59
N VAL A 289 -16.82 -8.38 19.52
CA VAL A 289 -15.38 -8.21 19.20
C VAL A 289 -14.86 -9.45 18.47
N GLY A 290 -15.13 -10.64 18.99
CA GLY A 290 -14.71 -11.90 18.37
C GLY A 290 -15.33 -12.10 16.99
N GLY A 291 -16.64 -11.79 16.86
CA GLY A 291 -17.35 -11.83 15.58
C GLY A 291 -16.79 -10.86 14.54
N ALA A 292 -16.45 -9.62 14.95
CA ALA A 292 -15.81 -8.65 14.07
C ALA A 292 -14.42 -9.13 13.60
N LEU A 293 -13.60 -9.65 14.50
CA LEU A 293 -12.29 -10.21 14.17
C LEU A 293 -12.40 -11.45 13.26
N ALA A 294 -13.34 -12.36 13.56
CA ALA A 294 -13.64 -13.52 12.74
C ALA A 294 -14.10 -13.12 11.33
N LEU A 295 -14.95 -12.09 11.24
CA LEU A 295 -15.38 -11.54 9.96
C LEU A 295 -14.20 -10.98 9.17
N LEU A 296 -13.31 -10.20 9.79
CA LEU A 296 -12.10 -9.70 9.14
C LEU A 296 -11.21 -10.85 8.62
N LEU A 297 -11.03 -11.90 9.42
CA LEU A 297 -10.27 -13.08 9.01
C LEU A 297 -10.97 -13.88 7.91
N TRP A 298 -12.29 -13.87 7.86
CA TRP A 298 -13.07 -14.60 6.86
C TRP A 298 -13.20 -13.87 5.52
N LEU A 299 -13.13 -12.53 5.49
CA LEU A 299 -13.27 -11.71 4.28
C LEU A 299 -12.47 -12.20 3.06
N PRO A 300 -11.19 -12.65 3.18
CA PRO A 300 -10.41 -13.14 2.04
C PRO A 300 -10.95 -14.41 1.38
N PHE A 301 -11.80 -15.17 2.08
CA PHE A 301 -12.38 -16.43 1.62
C PHE A 301 -13.75 -16.26 0.98
N MET A 302 -14.35 -15.07 1.07
CA MET A 302 -15.66 -14.81 0.46
C MET A 302 -15.64 -15.14 -1.04
N PRO A 303 -16.65 -15.88 -1.54
CA PRO A 303 -16.72 -16.27 -2.95
C PRO A 303 -16.66 -15.04 -3.85
N HIS A 304 -15.88 -15.16 -4.91
CA HIS A 304 -15.70 -14.13 -5.93
C HIS A 304 -16.05 -14.71 -7.30
N ARG A 305 -16.88 -13.99 -8.05
CA ARG A 305 -17.38 -14.44 -9.36
C ARG A 305 -16.33 -14.38 -10.48
N SER A 306 -15.20 -13.71 -10.28
CA SER A 306 -14.13 -13.64 -11.28
C SER A 306 -13.16 -14.80 -11.12
N ALA A 307 -12.97 -15.59 -12.17
CA ALA A 307 -11.92 -16.58 -12.23
C ALA A 307 -10.55 -15.90 -12.00
N ALA A 308 -9.73 -16.49 -11.17
CA ALA A 308 -8.39 -15.94 -10.91
C ALA A 308 -7.60 -16.00 -12.22
N ALA A 309 -7.13 -14.83 -12.69
CA ALA A 309 -6.23 -14.77 -13.84
C ALA A 309 -5.00 -15.66 -13.59
N PRO A 310 -4.42 -16.31 -14.61
CA PRO A 310 -3.25 -17.16 -14.44
C PRO A 310 -2.02 -16.33 -14.01
N ALA A 311 -1.10 -16.96 -13.27
CA ALA A 311 0.19 -16.39 -12.94
C ALA A 311 1.08 -16.27 -14.19
N ALA A 312 2.13 -15.44 -14.12
CA ALA A 312 3.14 -15.38 -15.17
C ALA A 312 3.76 -16.77 -15.41
N ARG A 313 4.05 -17.08 -16.67
CA ARG A 313 4.70 -18.32 -17.07
C ARG A 313 6.09 -18.04 -17.62
N VAL A 314 7.02 -18.92 -17.28
CA VAL A 314 8.39 -18.89 -17.80
C VAL A 314 8.50 -19.92 -18.91
N ASP A 315 9.10 -19.52 -20.02
CA ASP A 315 9.52 -20.40 -21.09
C ASP A 315 11.02 -20.74 -20.89
N PRO A 316 11.34 -21.99 -20.55
CA PRO A 316 12.73 -22.38 -20.28
C PRO A 316 13.64 -22.23 -21.51
N GLU A 317 13.12 -22.40 -22.73
CA GLU A 317 13.90 -22.31 -23.97
C GLU A 317 14.33 -20.86 -24.27
N HIS A 318 13.51 -19.88 -23.82
CA HIS A 318 13.73 -18.46 -24.07
C HIS A 318 14.19 -17.67 -22.84
N CYS A 319 14.28 -18.31 -21.68
CA CYS A 319 14.78 -17.68 -20.45
C CYS A 319 16.31 -17.63 -20.47
N SER A 320 16.87 -16.42 -20.50
CA SER A 320 18.32 -16.20 -20.48
C SER A 320 18.93 -16.16 -19.07
N GLY A 321 18.15 -16.33 -17.98
CA GLY A 321 18.64 -16.25 -16.62
C GLY A 321 19.10 -14.86 -16.16
N CYS A 322 18.69 -13.79 -16.84
CA CYS A 322 19.20 -12.43 -16.63
C CYS A 322 18.71 -11.74 -15.34
N ARG A 323 17.85 -12.35 -14.55
CA ARG A 323 17.29 -11.90 -13.25
C ARG A 323 16.43 -10.62 -13.28
N ARG A 324 16.33 -9.89 -14.40
CA ARG A 324 15.55 -8.63 -14.47
C ARG A 324 14.10 -8.77 -13.98
N CYS A 325 13.43 -9.88 -14.29
CA CYS A 325 12.10 -10.17 -13.82
C CYS A 325 12.01 -10.37 -12.30
N VAL A 326 13.08 -10.88 -11.67
CA VAL A 326 13.21 -11.00 -10.19
C VAL A 326 13.34 -9.61 -9.58
N ASP A 327 14.27 -8.80 -10.10
CA ASP A 327 14.56 -7.46 -9.57
C ASP A 327 13.36 -6.51 -9.69
N ASP A 328 12.55 -6.70 -10.73
CA ASP A 328 11.38 -5.85 -11.00
C ASP A 328 10.10 -6.32 -10.33
N CYS A 329 10.07 -7.55 -9.79
CA CYS A 329 8.89 -8.09 -9.16
C CYS A 329 8.60 -7.40 -7.81
N PRO A 330 7.51 -6.59 -7.69
CA PRO A 330 7.23 -5.87 -6.45
C PRO A 330 6.64 -6.76 -5.34
N TYR A 331 6.52 -8.08 -5.59
CA TYR A 331 5.95 -9.06 -4.66
C TYR A 331 6.90 -10.21 -4.33
N ALA A 332 8.16 -10.18 -4.80
CA ALA A 332 9.13 -11.27 -4.67
C ALA A 332 8.51 -12.63 -5.06
N ALA A 333 7.70 -12.64 -6.11
CA ALA A 333 7.05 -13.85 -6.61
C ALA A 333 7.91 -14.65 -7.58
N ILE A 334 9.13 -14.20 -7.86
CA ILE A 334 10.04 -14.83 -8.83
C ILE A 334 11.37 -15.10 -8.15
N HIS A 335 11.86 -16.31 -8.28
CA HIS A 335 13.18 -16.72 -7.79
C HIS A 335 13.92 -17.49 -8.89
N MET A 336 15.23 -17.63 -8.74
CA MET A 336 16.05 -18.33 -9.71
C MET A 336 16.38 -19.73 -9.19
N VAL A 337 16.36 -20.70 -10.09
CA VAL A 337 16.79 -22.08 -9.86
C VAL A 337 17.81 -22.49 -10.94
N ALA A 338 18.54 -23.58 -10.72
CA ALA A 338 19.41 -24.13 -11.76
C ALA A 338 18.60 -24.49 -13.00
N HIS A 339 19.11 -24.16 -14.18
CA HIS A 339 18.42 -24.45 -15.44
C HIS A 339 18.39 -25.96 -15.71
N PRO A 340 17.25 -26.53 -16.14
CA PRO A 340 17.14 -27.98 -16.36
C PRO A 340 18.04 -28.53 -17.48
N SER A 341 18.62 -27.66 -18.31
CA SER A 341 19.61 -28.08 -19.32
C SER A 341 20.94 -28.60 -18.74
N GLY A 342 21.15 -28.50 -17.42
CA GLY A 342 22.36 -28.94 -16.74
C GLY A 342 23.62 -28.10 -17.02
N LYS A 343 23.52 -27.00 -17.77
CA LYS A 343 24.66 -26.10 -18.06
C LYS A 343 25.02 -25.34 -16.79
N THR A 344 26.27 -25.49 -16.35
CA THR A 344 26.80 -24.79 -15.18
C THR A 344 26.66 -23.28 -15.33
N GLY A 345 26.12 -22.60 -14.31
CA GLY A 345 25.94 -21.13 -14.31
C GLY A 345 24.68 -20.65 -15.06
N HIS A 346 23.92 -21.54 -15.67
CA HIS A 346 22.63 -21.19 -16.27
C HIS A 346 21.52 -21.29 -15.22
N GLU A 347 20.76 -20.21 -15.05
CA GLU A 347 19.62 -20.13 -14.14
C GLU A 347 18.32 -19.98 -14.92
N LEU A 348 17.24 -20.47 -14.33
CA LEU A 348 15.88 -20.37 -14.82
C LEU A 348 15.03 -19.60 -13.78
N ALA A 349 14.24 -18.64 -14.23
CA ALA A 349 13.25 -17.99 -13.39
C ALA A 349 12.08 -18.95 -13.09
N VAL A 350 11.63 -18.98 -11.84
CA VAL A 350 10.44 -19.73 -11.41
C VAL A 350 9.49 -18.79 -10.70
N VAL A 351 8.20 -18.89 -11.03
CA VAL A 351 7.15 -18.03 -10.49
C VAL A 351 6.37 -18.74 -9.40
N ASP A 352 6.34 -18.15 -8.21
CA ASP A 352 5.42 -18.53 -7.14
C ASP A 352 4.02 -17.97 -7.46
N ALA A 353 3.10 -18.85 -7.83
CA ALA A 353 1.75 -18.48 -8.26
C ALA A 353 0.92 -17.81 -7.15
N ASP A 354 1.17 -18.14 -5.88
CA ASP A 354 0.45 -17.58 -4.73
C ASP A 354 0.88 -16.14 -4.44
N ARG A 355 2.13 -15.82 -4.71
CA ARG A 355 2.68 -14.46 -4.57
C ARG A 355 2.47 -13.60 -5.82
N CYS A 356 2.26 -14.23 -6.97
CA CYS A 356 2.14 -13.52 -8.24
C CYS A 356 0.89 -12.63 -8.27
N ALA A 357 1.08 -11.31 -8.39
CA ALA A 357 0.00 -10.34 -8.51
C ALA A 357 -0.63 -10.29 -9.91
N ARG A 358 -0.08 -11.01 -10.88
CA ARG A 358 -0.58 -11.08 -12.27
C ARG A 358 -0.54 -9.73 -13.00
N CYS A 359 0.41 -8.88 -12.64
CA CYS A 359 0.55 -7.52 -13.17
C CYS A 359 1.29 -7.41 -14.51
N GLY A 360 2.14 -8.40 -14.84
CA GLY A 360 2.92 -8.41 -16.08
C GLY A 360 4.19 -7.56 -16.07
N ILE A 361 4.58 -6.93 -14.94
CA ILE A 361 5.82 -6.13 -14.85
C ILE A 361 7.05 -6.94 -15.30
N CYS A 362 7.07 -8.23 -14.97
CA CYS A 362 8.13 -9.17 -15.36
C CYS A 362 8.21 -9.39 -16.88
N ALA A 363 7.07 -9.42 -17.58
CA ALA A 363 7.04 -9.51 -19.04
C ALA A 363 7.66 -8.26 -19.70
N GLY A 364 7.34 -7.07 -19.17
CA GLY A 364 7.96 -5.82 -19.59
C GLY A 364 9.46 -5.71 -19.28
N ALA A 365 9.97 -6.51 -18.31
CA ALA A 365 11.39 -6.59 -17.96
C ALA A 365 12.20 -7.53 -18.87
N CYS A 366 11.53 -8.41 -19.62
CA CYS A 366 12.20 -9.46 -20.36
C CYS A 366 12.92 -8.91 -21.59
N PRO A 367 14.24 -9.08 -21.72
CA PRO A 367 15.00 -8.53 -22.85
C PRO A 367 14.67 -9.21 -24.18
N SER A 368 14.10 -10.42 -24.15
CA SER A 368 13.67 -11.14 -25.38
C SER A 368 12.54 -10.44 -26.13
N ALA A 369 11.82 -9.52 -25.46
CA ALA A 369 10.78 -8.69 -26.08
C ALA A 369 11.31 -7.39 -26.71
N THR A 370 12.62 -7.20 -26.82
CA THR A 370 13.23 -5.99 -27.41
C THR A 370 13.35 -6.09 -28.92
N PRO A 371 13.35 -4.96 -29.67
CA PRO A 371 13.33 -4.96 -31.15
C PRO A 371 14.63 -5.36 -31.82
N PHE A 372 15.68 -5.72 -31.08
CA PHE A 372 16.96 -6.09 -31.66
C PHE A 372 16.94 -7.38 -32.50
N ARG A 373 15.91 -8.18 -32.33
CA ARG A 373 15.66 -9.35 -33.15
C ARG A 373 14.44 -9.06 -34.01
N SER A 374 14.66 -8.89 -35.29
CA SER A 374 13.61 -8.75 -36.30
C SER A 374 12.88 -10.07 -36.47
N VAL A 375 12.01 -10.41 -35.53
CA VAL A 375 11.20 -11.63 -35.57
C VAL A 375 9.76 -11.22 -35.82
N ALA A 376 9.08 -11.97 -36.68
CA ALA A 376 7.65 -11.80 -36.93
C ALA A 376 6.87 -12.03 -35.65
N ASP A 377 7.33 -12.97 -34.82
CA ASP A 377 6.76 -13.34 -33.54
C ASP A 377 7.71 -13.02 -32.39
N LEU A 378 7.22 -12.24 -31.43
CA LEU A 378 7.97 -11.93 -30.22
C LEU A 378 7.90 -13.10 -29.25
N GLN A 379 9.05 -13.65 -28.89
CA GLN A 379 9.16 -14.67 -27.87
C GLN A 379 9.78 -14.07 -26.62
N SER A 380 9.15 -14.31 -25.48
CA SER A 380 9.56 -13.80 -24.18
C SER A 380 9.90 -14.94 -23.26
N GLY A 381 11.00 -14.82 -22.50
CA GLY A 381 11.39 -15.84 -21.51
C GLY A 381 10.46 -15.90 -20.30
N ILE A 382 9.66 -14.85 -20.05
CA ILE A 382 8.58 -14.82 -19.07
C ILE A 382 7.43 -13.97 -19.59
N ASP A 383 6.20 -14.46 -19.51
CA ASP A 383 5.04 -13.77 -20.07
C ASP A 383 3.76 -14.00 -19.28
N MET A 384 2.75 -13.18 -19.62
CA MET A 384 1.43 -13.26 -19.01
C MET A 384 0.47 -14.03 -19.92
N PRO A 385 -0.07 -15.21 -19.49
CA PRO A 385 -0.94 -16.02 -20.33
C PRO A 385 -2.21 -15.30 -20.80
N GLN A 386 -2.74 -14.36 -19.99
CA GLN A 386 -3.95 -13.59 -20.33
C GLN A 386 -3.70 -12.44 -21.32
N LEU A 387 -2.48 -11.98 -21.46
CA LEU A 387 -2.07 -10.95 -22.44
C LEU A 387 -0.57 -11.09 -22.75
N PRO A 388 -0.20 -12.09 -23.58
CA PRO A 388 1.18 -12.28 -23.99
C PRO A 388 1.73 -11.08 -24.76
N VAL A 389 3.03 -10.84 -24.65
CA VAL A 389 3.73 -9.74 -25.34
C VAL A 389 3.56 -9.84 -26.85
N ASN A 390 3.59 -11.06 -27.40
CA ASN A 390 3.34 -11.27 -28.83
C ASN A 390 1.92 -10.88 -29.23
N THR A 391 0.91 -11.27 -28.44
CA THR A 391 -0.50 -10.87 -28.67
C THR A 391 -0.63 -9.35 -28.60
N LEU A 392 0.04 -8.70 -27.65
CA LEU A 392 0.05 -7.24 -27.53
C LEU A 392 0.64 -6.59 -28.81
N ARG A 393 1.72 -7.18 -29.36
CA ARG A 393 2.33 -6.73 -30.62
C ARG A 393 1.40 -6.89 -31.82
N GLN A 394 0.74 -8.04 -31.93
CA GLN A 394 -0.24 -8.30 -33.01
C GLN A 394 -1.44 -7.35 -32.90
N GLN A 395 -1.98 -7.13 -31.71
CA GLN A 395 -3.05 -6.16 -31.49
C GLN A 395 -2.64 -4.73 -31.89
N LEU A 396 -1.43 -4.30 -31.54
CA LEU A 396 -0.92 -3.00 -31.96
C LEU A 396 -0.90 -2.86 -33.47
N ARG A 397 -0.33 -3.84 -34.19
CA ARG A 397 -0.26 -3.81 -35.65
C ARG A 397 -1.64 -3.81 -36.29
N GLN A 398 -2.54 -4.70 -35.84
CA GLN A 398 -3.88 -4.80 -36.40
C GLN A 398 -4.65 -3.50 -36.22
N ARG A 399 -4.63 -2.93 -35.01
CA ARG A 399 -5.33 -1.67 -34.73
C ARG A 399 -4.74 -0.47 -35.47
N LEU A 400 -3.44 -0.45 -35.76
CA LEU A 400 -2.84 0.56 -36.62
C LEU A 400 -3.29 0.43 -38.08
N LEU A 401 -3.41 -0.80 -38.59
CA LEU A 401 -3.91 -1.06 -39.94
C LEU A 401 -5.40 -0.71 -40.10
N ASP A 402 -6.19 -0.95 -39.05
CA ASP A 402 -7.62 -0.68 -39.01
C ASP A 402 -7.97 0.79 -38.70
N ALA A 403 -6.97 1.62 -38.34
CA ALA A 403 -7.17 2.99 -37.95
C ALA A 403 -7.62 3.86 -39.15
N PRO A 404 -8.67 4.69 -38.99
CA PRO A 404 -9.15 5.54 -40.09
C PRO A 404 -8.20 6.70 -40.38
N ALA A 405 -7.37 7.12 -39.42
CA ALA A 405 -6.38 8.18 -39.57
C ALA A 405 -5.08 7.66 -40.20
N ALA A 406 -4.50 8.39 -41.14
CA ALA A 406 -3.25 8.02 -41.81
C ALA A 406 -2.05 7.94 -40.83
N GLN A 407 -2.06 8.73 -39.79
CA GLN A 407 -1.07 8.74 -38.71
C GLN A 407 -1.79 8.79 -37.37
N PRO A 408 -2.30 7.67 -36.85
CA PRO A 408 -3.02 7.65 -35.59
C PRO A 408 -2.08 7.86 -34.39
N ILE A 409 -2.66 8.36 -33.29
CA ILE A 409 -1.97 8.44 -31.99
C ILE A 409 -2.18 7.11 -31.27
N VAL A 410 -1.10 6.45 -30.87
CA VAL A 410 -1.16 5.20 -30.08
C VAL A 410 -1.18 5.53 -28.60
N VAL A 411 -2.15 4.97 -27.86
CA VAL A 411 -2.26 5.10 -26.41
C VAL A 411 -2.13 3.74 -25.76
N PHE A 412 -1.04 3.49 -25.06
CA PHE A 412 -0.90 2.36 -24.15
C PHE A 412 -1.49 2.69 -22.81
N ARG A 413 -2.62 2.08 -22.47
CA ARG A 413 -3.39 2.41 -21.28
C ARG A 413 -3.40 1.28 -20.26
N CYS A 414 -3.04 1.59 -19.00
CA CYS A 414 -3.28 0.66 -17.90
C CYS A 414 -4.79 0.46 -17.73
N VAL A 415 -5.24 -0.80 -17.62
CA VAL A 415 -6.67 -1.15 -17.44
C VAL A 415 -7.30 -0.48 -16.21
N HIS A 416 -6.49 -0.14 -15.20
CA HIS A 416 -6.91 0.55 -13.98
C HIS A 416 -6.90 2.09 -14.10
N ALA A 417 -6.38 2.64 -15.22
CA ALA A 417 -6.43 4.07 -15.47
C ALA A 417 -7.78 4.48 -16.07
N PRO A 418 -8.29 5.69 -15.81
CA PRO A 418 -9.54 6.17 -16.37
C PRO A 418 -9.51 6.24 -17.90
N MET A 419 -10.68 6.18 -18.53
CA MET A 419 -10.87 6.31 -19.97
C MET A 419 -11.63 7.60 -20.28
N PRO A 420 -10.96 8.75 -20.39
CA PRO A 420 -11.60 10.01 -20.76
C PRO A 420 -12.12 9.98 -22.20
N ALA A 421 -13.00 10.94 -22.54
CA ALA A 421 -13.62 11.03 -23.86
C ALA A 421 -12.59 11.28 -24.98
N SER A 422 -11.53 12.04 -24.72
CA SER A 422 -10.43 12.33 -25.66
C SER A 422 -9.74 11.07 -26.21
N LEU A 423 -9.67 10.01 -25.41
CA LEU A 423 -9.08 8.74 -25.83
C LEU A 423 -10.03 7.86 -26.67
N ARG A 424 -11.28 8.29 -26.91
CA ARG A 424 -12.26 7.61 -27.76
C ARG A 424 -12.36 8.22 -29.15
N ALA A 425 -11.54 9.21 -29.45
CA ALA A 425 -11.50 9.85 -30.76
C ALA A 425 -11.05 8.87 -31.85
N ALA A 426 -11.51 9.08 -33.10
CA ALA A 426 -11.25 8.18 -34.21
C ALA A 426 -9.77 8.13 -34.63
N ASP A 427 -8.99 9.16 -34.29
CA ASP A 427 -7.56 9.26 -34.54
C ASP A 427 -6.71 8.59 -33.45
N VAL A 428 -7.35 7.99 -32.41
CA VAL A 428 -6.67 7.39 -31.27
C VAL A 428 -6.80 5.88 -31.27
N VAL A 429 -5.67 5.19 -31.32
CA VAL A 429 -5.55 3.74 -31.19
C VAL A 429 -5.23 3.37 -29.75
N ASN A 430 -6.20 2.84 -29.02
CA ASN A 430 -6.00 2.40 -27.64
C ASN A 430 -5.53 0.96 -27.59
N VAL A 431 -4.47 0.70 -26.80
CA VAL A 431 -3.95 -0.64 -26.48
C VAL A 431 -3.97 -0.82 -24.97
N GLU A 432 -4.81 -1.73 -24.47
CA GLU A 432 -4.95 -1.97 -23.04
C GLU A 432 -3.83 -2.86 -22.51
N LEU A 433 -3.31 -2.51 -21.32
CA LEU A 433 -2.27 -3.23 -20.58
C LEU A 433 -2.84 -3.70 -19.24
N LEU A 434 -2.40 -4.85 -18.74
CA LEU A 434 -2.70 -5.28 -17.36
C LEU A 434 -2.19 -4.26 -16.34
N CYS A 435 -0.98 -3.77 -16.57
CA CYS A 435 -0.33 -2.69 -15.81
C CYS A 435 0.60 -1.94 -16.78
N ALA A 436 0.81 -0.65 -16.55
CA ALA A 436 1.78 0.12 -17.35
C ALA A 436 3.17 -0.56 -17.39
N GLY A 437 3.62 -1.13 -16.26
CA GLY A 437 4.91 -1.84 -16.19
C GLY A 437 5.02 -3.12 -17.03
N GLN A 438 3.91 -3.62 -17.61
CA GLN A 438 3.94 -4.73 -18.57
C GLN A 438 4.52 -4.31 -19.91
N LEU A 439 4.45 -3.02 -20.25
CA LEU A 439 4.91 -2.51 -21.55
C LEU A 439 6.44 -2.59 -21.66
N PRO A 440 7.00 -3.39 -22.58
CA PRO A 440 8.40 -3.27 -22.93
C PRO A 440 8.63 -1.91 -23.61
N PRO A 441 9.70 -1.15 -23.28
CA PRO A 441 9.98 0.15 -23.89
C PRO A 441 10.04 0.13 -25.42
N ALA A 442 10.48 -0.98 -26.00
CA ALA A 442 10.52 -1.21 -27.43
C ALA A 442 9.17 -1.02 -28.15
N PHE A 443 8.05 -1.14 -27.46
CA PHE A 443 6.72 -0.93 -28.06
C PHE A 443 6.47 0.51 -28.48
N VAL A 444 7.15 1.47 -27.83
CA VAL A 444 7.16 2.88 -28.29
C VAL A 444 7.79 2.96 -29.68
N GLU A 445 8.93 2.28 -29.89
CA GLU A 445 9.59 2.24 -31.20
C GLU A 445 8.75 1.50 -32.24
N TYR A 446 8.14 0.39 -31.87
CA TYR A 446 7.25 -0.36 -32.78
C TYR A 446 6.09 0.51 -33.26
N ALA A 447 5.42 1.21 -32.36
CA ALA A 447 4.29 2.06 -32.72
C ALA A 447 4.70 3.18 -33.68
N LEU A 448 5.83 3.85 -33.39
CA LEU A 448 6.34 4.93 -34.25
C LEU A 448 6.81 4.43 -35.62
N ARG A 449 7.43 3.25 -35.69
CA ARG A 449 7.88 2.62 -36.95
C ARG A 449 6.69 2.13 -37.79
N ASP A 450 5.63 1.68 -37.14
CA ASP A 450 4.42 1.20 -37.81
C ASP A 450 3.47 2.37 -38.20
N GLY A 451 3.90 3.65 -38.05
CA GLY A 451 3.22 4.82 -38.61
C GLY A 451 2.46 5.70 -37.59
N ALA A 452 2.57 5.45 -36.29
CA ALA A 452 1.92 6.32 -35.31
C ALA A 452 2.50 7.75 -35.33
N ALA A 453 1.65 8.78 -35.24
CA ALA A 453 2.05 10.19 -35.09
C ALA A 453 2.78 10.42 -33.77
N GLY A 454 2.31 9.81 -32.71
CA GLY A 454 2.88 9.90 -31.36
C GLY A 454 2.42 8.72 -30.49
N VAL A 455 3.12 8.51 -29.37
CA VAL A 455 2.82 7.45 -28.42
C VAL A 455 2.59 8.01 -27.03
N LEU A 456 1.37 7.88 -26.54
CA LEU A 456 1.00 8.22 -25.17
C LEU A 456 0.95 6.97 -24.31
N ILE A 457 1.53 7.03 -23.12
CA ILE A 457 1.42 5.99 -22.12
C ILE A 457 0.64 6.53 -20.94
N GLN A 458 -0.56 6.00 -20.72
CA GLN A 458 -1.41 6.38 -19.61
C GLN A 458 -1.27 5.35 -18.48
N ALA A 459 -0.66 5.78 -17.38
CA ALA A 459 -0.50 5.00 -16.16
C ALA A 459 -1.36 5.55 -15.02
N CYS A 460 -1.58 4.73 -13.99
CA CYS A 460 -2.25 5.17 -12.77
C CYS A 460 -1.47 6.29 -12.08
N ALA A 461 -2.19 7.21 -11.40
CA ALA A 461 -1.57 8.23 -10.58
C ALA A 461 -0.78 7.63 -9.39
N PRO A 462 0.19 8.38 -8.84
CA PRO A 462 0.87 8.00 -7.62
C PRO A 462 -0.13 7.71 -6.49
N GLY A 463 0.08 6.63 -5.74
CA GLY A 463 -0.82 6.19 -4.67
C GLY A 463 -2.01 5.33 -5.12
N HIS A 464 -2.46 5.42 -6.38
CA HIS A 464 -3.60 4.66 -6.92
C HIS A 464 -3.20 3.44 -7.76
N CYS A 465 -1.92 3.13 -7.85
CA CYS A 465 -1.47 1.97 -8.61
C CYS A 465 -1.96 0.66 -7.96
N ALA A 466 -2.72 -0.14 -8.71
CA ALA A 466 -3.22 -1.44 -8.24
C ALA A 466 -2.08 -2.42 -7.91
N PHE A 467 -0.94 -2.28 -8.60
CA PHE A 467 0.22 -3.16 -8.49
C PHE A 467 1.47 -2.42 -7.99
N ARG A 468 1.32 -1.43 -7.13
CA ARG A 468 2.37 -0.65 -6.44
C ARG A 468 3.30 0.13 -7.37
N ASP A 469 4.23 -0.53 -8.08
CA ASP A 469 5.38 0.11 -8.70
C ASP A 469 5.36 0.14 -10.23
N GLY A 470 4.32 -0.42 -10.88
CA GLY A 470 4.29 -0.58 -12.33
C GLY A 470 4.49 0.70 -13.13
N ALA A 471 3.88 1.81 -12.71
CA ALA A 471 4.08 3.11 -13.34
C ALA A 471 5.50 3.67 -13.11
N THR A 472 6.07 3.44 -11.92
CA THR A 472 7.43 3.90 -11.58
C THR A 472 8.48 3.10 -12.35
N VAL A 473 8.35 1.78 -12.37
CA VAL A 473 9.26 0.89 -13.12
C VAL A 473 9.27 1.23 -14.60
N LEU A 474 8.09 1.45 -15.21
CA LEU A 474 8.04 1.85 -16.61
C LEU A 474 8.67 3.23 -16.84
N HIS A 475 8.39 4.20 -15.97
CA HIS A 475 9.02 5.52 -16.06
C HIS A 475 10.55 5.42 -16.03
N GLU A 476 11.11 4.62 -15.12
CA GLU A 476 12.57 4.39 -15.02
C GLU A 476 13.13 3.75 -16.30
N ARG A 477 12.41 2.78 -16.89
CA ARG A 477 12.80 2.15 -18.17
C ARG A 477 12.78 3.13 -19.34
N LEU A 478 11.74 3.98 -19.42
CA LEU A 478 11.62 4.96 -20.50
C LEU A 478 12.68 6.05 -20.43
N HIS A 479 13.19 6.36 -19.22
CA HIS A 479 14.19 7.41 -19.00
C HIS A 479 15.63 6.85 -18.80
N GLY A 480 15.85 5.58 -19.05
CA GLY A 480 17.19 4.97 -19.02
C GLY A 480 17.73 4.62 -17.64
N ALA A 481 16.92 4.77 -16.58
CA ALA A 481 17.34 4.46 -15.21
C ALA A 481 17.18 2.97 -14.85
N ARG A 482 16.57 2.17 -15.73
CA ARG A 482 16.31 0.74 -15.53
C ARG A 482 16.28 -0.01 -16.85
N GLU A 483 16.85 -1.20 -16.84
CA GLU A 483 16.82 -2.12 -17.99
C GLU A 483 15.49 -2.96 -18.05
N PRO A 484 15.00 -3.29 -19.26
CA PRO A 484 15.43 -2.76 -20.55
C PRO A 484 14.98 -1.31 -20.71
N HIS A 485 15.80 -0.47 -21.31
CA HIS A 485 15.47 0.96 -21.49
C HIS A 485 15.08 1.29 -22.93
N LEU A 486 14.36 2.41 -23.07
CA LEU A 486 14.06 2.99 -24.38
C LEU A 486 15.34 3.52 -25.02
N ARG A 487 15.56 3.22 -26.30
CA ARG A 487 16.75 3.68 -27.00
C ARG A 487 16.79 5.20 -27.11
N PRO A 488 17.95 5.85 -26.90
CA PRO A 488 18.10 7.31 -27.01
C PRO A 488 17.75 7.89 -28.40
N ALA A 489 17.78 7.06 -29.43
CA ALA A 489 17.46 7.46 -30.81
C ALA A 489 15.94 7.69 -31.02
N VAL A 490 15.07 7.32 -30.06
CA VAL A 490 13.64 7.57 -30.16
C VAL A 490 13.34 9.06 -29.88
N PRO A 491 12.73 9.79 -30.81
CA PRO A 491 12.47 11.21 -30.66
C PRO A 491 11.62 11.50 -29.40
N ARG A 492 12.15 12.31 -28.50
CA ARG A 492 11.53 12.58 -27.20
C ARG A 492 10.18 13.30 -27.33
N GLU A 493 10.01 14.11 -28.36
CA GLU A 493 8.80 14.86 -28.68
C GLU A 493 7.64 13.98 -29.17
N ARG A 494 7.93 12.74 -29.63
CA ARG A 494 6.93 11.80 -30.16
C ARG A 494 6.39 10.81 -29.17
N TRP A 495 6.77 10.88 -27.91
CA TRP A 495 6.18 10.06 -26.88
C TRP A 495 6.03 10.82 -25.56
N ALA A 496 5.04 10.43 -24.77
CA ALA A 496 4.81 10.96 -23.44
C ALA A 496 4.26 9.88 -22.50
N MET A 497 4.56 10.03 -21.22
CA MET A 497 3.94 9.23 -20.17
C MET A 497 3.21 10.13 -19.20
N VAL A 498 1.93 9.88 -18.99
CA VAL A 498 1.07 10.63 -18.07
C VAL A 498 0.60 9.69 -16.97
N ARG A 499 0.69 10.17 -15.73
CA ARG A 499 0.12 9.54 -14.55
C ARG A 499 -1.11 10.33 -14.15
N ALA A 500 -2.29 9.88 -14.54
CA ALA A 500 -3.53 10.61 -14.33
C ALA A 500 -4.63 9.71 -13.81
N ASP A 501 -5.37 10.21 -12.83
CA ASP A 501 -6.60 9.60 -12.31
C ASP A 501 -7.84 10.45 -12.64
N ALA A 502 -7.67 11.63 -13.29
CA ALA A 502 -8.77 12.49 -13.63
C ALA A 502 -9.56 11.91 -14.82
N PRO A 503 -10.89 11.73 -14.68
CA PRO A 503 -11.73 11.23 -15.77
C PRO A 503 -11.92 12.26 -16.90
N ASP A 504 -11.62 13.51 -16.66
CA ASP A 504 -11.83 14.68 -17.53
C ASP A 504 -10.73 14.87 -18.58
N GLY A 505 -9.62 14.13 -18.51
CA GLY A 505 -8.61 14.10 -19.58
C GLY A 505 -7.78 15.38 -19.74
N GLN A 506 -7.94 16.38 -18.87
CA GLN A 506 -7.29 17.70 -19.01
C GLN A 506 -5.77 17.64 -19.19
N ALA A 507 -5.09 16.65 -18.58
CA ALA A 507 -3.64 16.46 -18.73
C ALA A 507 -3.26 15.79 -20.06
N LEU A 508 -4.21 15.20 -20.79
CA LEU A 508 -3.96 14.43 -22.01
C LEU A 508 -4.17 15.26 -23.27
N GLU A 509 -5.16 16.14 -23.27
CA GLU A 509 -5.58 16.90 -24.46
C GLU A 509 -4.43 17.73 -25.08
N PRO A 510 -3.63 18.50 -24.31
CA PRO A 510 -2.53 19.27 -24.90
C PRO A 510 -1.44 18.40 -25.55
N ILE A 511 -1.29 17.15 -25.08
CA ILE A 511 -0.34 16.20 -25.65
C ILE A 511 -0.88 15.65 -26.98
N LEU A 512 -2.17 15.28 -27.00
CA LEU A 512 -2.83 14.75 -28.19
C LEU A 512 -2.89 15.82 -29.29
N GLU A 513 -3.27 17.07 -28.95
CA GLU A 513 -3.30 18.20 -29.90
C GLU A 513 -1.94 18.45 -30.56
N ARG A 514 -0.85 18.40 -29.77
CA ARG A 514 0.51 18.57 -30.33
C ARG A 514 0.83 17.57 -31.45
N TRP A 515 0.29 16.36 -31.38
CA TRP A 515 0.54 15.32 -32.38
C TRP A 515 -0.51 15.29 -33.50
N ARG A 516 -1.68 15.89 -33.30
CA ARG A 516 -2.71 16.16 -34.33
C ARG A 516 -2.27 17.27 -35.28
N ASP A 517 -1.69 18.35 -34.69
CA ASP A 517 -1.15 19.49 -35.44
C ASP A 517 0.36 19.63 -35.12
N PRO A 518 1.22 18.82 -35.74
CA PRO A 518 2.65 19.00 -35.54
C PRO A 518 3.04 20.39 -36.05
N PRO A 519 3.71 21.24 -35.24
CA PRO A 519 4.20 22.54 -35.71
C PRO A 519 5.04 22.28 -36.96
N ALA A 520 4.67 22.96 -38.06
CA ALA A 520 5.27 22.80 -39.38
C ALA A 520 6.79 22.68 -39.21
N ALA A 521 7.37 21.59 -39.71
CA ALA A 521 8.80 21.33 -39.62
C ALA A 521 9.52 22.61 -40.08
N ARG A 522 10.19 23.29 -39.14
CA ARG A 522 11.15 24.32 -39.49
C ARG A 522 12.20 23.62 -40.28
N THR A 523 12.01 23.66 -41.60
CA THR A 523 13.00 23.27 -42.62
C THR A 523 14.25 24.11 -42.33
N ARG A 524 15.20 23.58 -41.58
CA ARG A 524 16.58 24.05 -41.67
C ARG A 524 17.05 23.60 -43.03
N ALA A 525 16.83 24.45 -44.01
CA ALA A 525 17.59 24.42 -45.26
C ALA A 525 19.06 24.56 -44.87
N HIS A 526 19.75 23.47 -44.80
CA HIS A 526 21.20 23.47 -44.93
C HIS A 526 21.50 23.77 -46.41
N THR A 527 21.69 25.04 -46.69
CA THR A 527 22.37 25.45 -47.90
C THR A 527 23.86 25.07 -47.75
N PRO A 528 24.39 24.19 -48.58
CA PRO A 528 25.84 23.95 -48.58
C PRO A 528 26.47 25.21 -49.19
N THR A 529 27.16 26.00 -48.39
CA THR A 529 28.12 27.00 -48.89
C THR A 529 29.30 26.21 -49.47
N ALA A 530 29.41 26.33 -50.81
CA ALA A 530 30.61 25.93 -51.52
C ALA A 530 31.78 26.80 -51.02
N HIS A 531 32.71 26.18 -50.30
CA HIS A 531 34.01 26.77 -50.06
C HIS A 531 34.96 26.27 -51.16
N GLU A 532 35.33 27.24 -51.99
CA GLU A 532 36.43 27.17 -52.94
C GLU A 532 37.73 26.75 -52.24
N LEU A 533 38.44 25.79 -52.85
CA LEU A 533 39.79 25.43 -52.49
C LEU A 533 40.74 26.49 -53.13
N PRO A 534 41.70 27.05 -52.39
CA PRO A 534 42.84 27.74 -53.01
C PRO A 534 43.93 26.74 -53.40
N SER A 535 44.53 27.06 -54.57
CA SER A 535 45.61 26.43 -55.27
C SER A 535 46.84 26.06 -54.45
#